data_457a1301ec2ab0292157085cea96fce2
#
_entry.id   457a1301ec2ab0292157085cea96fce2
#
_cell.length_a   1.000
_cell.length_b   1.000
_cell.length_c   1.000
_cell.angle_alpha   90.00
_cell.angle_beta   90.00
_cell.angle_gamma   90.00
#
_symmetry.space_group_name_H-M   'P 1'
#
loop_
_entity.id
_entity.type
_entity.pdbx_description
1 polymer ?
#
loop_
_entity_poly.entity_id
_entity_poly.type
_entity_poly.pdbx_seq_one_letter_code
_entity_poly.pdbx_strand_id
1 'polypeptide(L)'
;MARTVLLDSGPLGRLAHPRAEQNEEAREWLAALVSAGVVVVLPEIVDYEHRRKMLHIGSAGSVRYLDELKENIAYAPLNTRVMLRAARLWADARKRGLPTAPEDRLDVDVILASQALDFAENGDQATIATTNPRHLSRFVDARDWQEIEA
;
A
#
# COMPACT_ATOMS: atom_id res chain seq x y z
N MET A 1 16.84 10.59 -7.34
CA MET A 1 16.28 9.48 -6.55
C MET A 1 15.19 10.03 -5.63
N ALA A 2 13.96 9.61 -5.84
CA ALA A 2 12.83 10.08 -5.04
C ALA A 2 12.59 9.16 -3.84
N ARG A 3 12.14 9.78 -2.75
CA ARG A 3 11.62 9.02 -1.62
C ARG A 3 10.13 8.75 -1.89
N THR A 4 9.77 7.48 -1.92
CA THR A 4 8.43 7.02 -2.29
C THR A 4 7.84 6.18 -1.17
N VAL A 5 6.60 6.46 -0.81
CA VAL A 5 5.85 5.72 0.21
C VAL A 5 4.59 5.17 -0.44
N LEU A 6 4.44 3.83 -0.44
CA LEU A 6 3.27 3.16 -0.96
C LEU A 6 2.33 2.81 0.20
N LEU A 7 1.04 3.11 0.02
CA LEU A 7 0.04 2.86 1.06
C LEU A 7 -0.46 1.41 1.01
N ASP A 8 -0.40 0.72 2.15
CA ASP A 8 -1.11 -0.55 2.35
C ASP A 8 -2.54 -0.28 2.83
N SER A 9 -3.35 -1.32 2.92
CA SER A 9 -4.77 -1.22 3.28
C SER A 9 -5.01 -0.68 4.71
N GLY A 10 -4.10 -0.92 5.65
CA GLY A 10 -4.22 -0.42 7.02
C GLY A 10 -4.26 1.11 7.07
N PRO A 11 -3.19 1.80 6.68
CA PRO A 11 -3.20 3.27 6.64
C PRO A 11 -4.22 3.82 5.65
N LEU A 12 -4.49 3.15 4.52
CA LEU A 12 -5.53 3.59 3.61
C LEU A 12 -6.91 3.57 4.27
N GLY A 13 -7.21 2.53 5.04
CA GLY A 13 -8.46 2.43 5.78
C GLY A 13 -8.63 3.56 6.81
N ARG A 14 -7.53 3.96 7.46
CA ARG A 14 -7.54 5.12 8.37
C ARG A 14 -7.82 6.40 7.61
N LEU A 15 -7.15 6.63 6.49
CA LEU A 15 -7.35 7.82 5.67
C LEU A 15 -8.78 7.93 5.17
N ALA A 16 -9.36 6.82 4.71
CA ALA A 16 -10.68 6.79 4.09
C ALA A 16 -11.83 6.67 5.11
N HIS A 17 -11.52 6.55 6.41
CA HIS A 17 -12.55 6.41 7.43
C HIS A 17 -13.43 7.66 7.47
N PRO A 18 -14.76 7.52 7.52
CA PRO A 18 -15.66 8.70 7.48
C PRO A 18 -15.66 9.53 8.76
N ARG A 19 -15.20 9.00 9.89
CA ARG A 19 -15.17 9.72 11.17
C ARG A 19 -13.83 10.42 11.38
N ALA A 20 -13.90 11.71 11.74
CA ALA A 20 -12.71 12.54 11.96
C ALA A 20 -11.79 11.96 13.05
N GLU A 21 -12.33 11.46 14.15
CA GLU A 21 -11.53 10.85 15.22
C GLU A 21 -10.77 9.60 14.78
N GLN A 22 -11.13 8.99 13.67
CA GLN A 22 -10.46 7.83 13.12
C GLN A 22 -9.50 8.17 11.98
N ASN A 23 -9.72 9.28 11.27
CA ASN A 23 -8.94 9.60 10.08
C ASN A 23 -7.94 10.77 10.28
N GLU A 24 -8.12 11.59 11.30
CA GLU A 24 -7.39 12.84 11.45
C GLU A 24 -5.87 12.65 11.52
N GLU A 25 -5.39 11.74 12.34
CA GLU A 25 -3.96 11.44 12.48
C GLU A 25 -3.34 11.01 11.15
N ALA A 26 -4.02 10.10 10.43
CA ALA A 26 -3.53 9.60 9.15
C ALA A 26 -3.52 10.68 8.08
N ARG A 27 -4.54 11.54 8.07
CA ARG A 27 -4.62 12.64 7.09
C ARG A 27 -3.55 13.70 7.36
N GLU A 28 -3.24 13.99 8.61
CA GLU A 28 -2.13 14.89 8.98
C GLU A 28 -0.79 14.29 8.56
N TRP A 29 -0.60 13.00 8.79
CA TRP A 29 0.58 12.27 8.36
C TRP A 29 0.78 12.33 6.84
N LEU A 30 -0.28 12.06 6.07
CA LEU A 30 -0.23 12.15 4.61
C LEU A 30 0.13 13.56 4.15
N ALA A 31 -0.52 14.57 4.71
CA ALA A 31 -0.25 15.96 4.36
C ALA A 31 1.20 16.35 4.64
N ALA A 32 1.76 15.89 5.77
CA ALA A 32 3.16 16.16 6.12
C ALA A 32 4.12 15.52 5.11
N LEU A 33 3.88 14.28 4.70
CA LEU A 33 4.70 13.61 3.68
C LEU A 33 4.66 14.35 2.35
N VAL A 34 3.47 14.70 1.89
CA VAL A 34 3.29 15.43 0.62
C VAL A 34 3.98 16.78 0.69
N SER A 35 3.83 17.52 1.79
CA SER A 35 4.47 18.82 1.99
C SER A 35 5.99 18.72 2.00
N ALA A 36 6.54 17.60 2.46
CA ALA A 36 7.99 17.37 2.49
C ALA A 36 8.54 16.90 1.14
N GLY A 37 7.70 16.77 0.11
CA GLY A 37 8.12 16.34 -1.22
C GLY A 37 8.23 14.83 -1.39
N VAL A 38 7.71 14.05 -0.43
CA VAL A 38 7.65 12.59 -0.55
C VAL A 38 6.58 12.22 -1.57
N VAL A 39 6.90 11.30 -2.48
CA VAL A 39 5.92 10.77 -3.44
C VAL A 39 5.11 9.69 -2.72
N VAL A 40 3.84 10.00 -2.46
CA VAL A 40 2.93 9.01 -1.87
C VAL A 40 2.15 8.34 -3.00
N VAL A 41 2.09 7.02 -2.96
CA VAL A 41 1.52 6.20 -4.03
C VAL A 41 0.35 5.36 -3.50
N LEU A 42 -0.76 5.38 -4.24
CA LEU A 42 -1.84 4.42 -4.06
C LEU A 42 -1.63 3.26 -5.03
N PRO A 43 -1.24 2.06 -4.55
CA PRO A 43 -1.11 0.89 -5.43
C PRO A 43 -2.49 0.37 -5.82
N GLU A 44 -2.65 -0.02 -7.07
CA GLU A 44 -3.96 -0.52 -7.57
C GLU A 44 -4.47 -1.73 -6.79
N ILE A 45 -3.57 -2.65 -6.39
CA ILE A 45 -4.00 -3.82 -5.63
C ILE A 45 -4.61 -3.43 -4.28
N VAL A 46 -4.09 -2.38 -3.65
CA VAL A 46 -4.59 -1.88 -2.37
C VAL A 46 -5.91 -1.13 -2.55
N ASP A 47 -6.01 -0.32 -3.61
CA ASP A 47 -7.27 0.32 -4.00
C ASP A 47 -8.36 -0.76 -4.17
N TYR A 48 -8.08 -1.78 -4.97
CA TYR A 48 -9.01 -2.88 -5.20
C TYR A 48 -9.44 -3.57 -3.89
N GLU A 49 -8.48 -3.93 -3.04
CA GLU A 49 -8.75 -4.64 -1.79
C GLU A 49 -9.65 -3.82 -0.85
N HIS A 50 -9.34 -2.53 -0.70
CA HIS A 50 -10.10 -1.67 0.19
C HIS A 50 -11.45 -1.28 -0.41
N ARG A 51 -11.47 -0.93 -1.69
CA ARG A 51 -12.68 -0.53 -2.41
C ARG A 51 -13.74 -1.62 -2.38
N ARG A 52 -13.35 -2.87 -2.63
CA ARG A 52 -14.32 -3.98 -2.62
C ARG A 52 -15.00 -4.16 -1.27
N LYS A 53 -14.26 -3.95 -0.17
CA LYS A 53 -14.83 -4.00 1.18
C LYS A 53 -15.80 -2.85 1.42
N MET A 54 -15.41 -1.65 1.01
CA MET A 54 -16.25 -0.45 1.21
C MET A 54 -17.52 -0.50 0.38
N LEU A 55 -17.44 -1.01 -0.83
CA LEU A 55 -18.61 -1.25 -1.68
C LEU A 55 -19.54 -2.29 -1.05
N HIS A 56 -18.96 -3.36 -0.50
CA HIS A 56 -19.74 -4.44 0.12
C HIS A 56 -20.53 -3.96 1.34
N ILE A 57 -19.91 -3.15 2.20
CA ILE A 57 -20.58 -2.61 3.39
C ILE A 57 -21.38 -1.33 3.12
N GLY A 58 -21.36 -0.82 1.90
CA GLY A 58 -22.13 0.36 1.52
C GLY A 58 -21.55 1.69 2.02
N SER A 59 -20.25 1.79 2.27
CA SER A 59 -19.60 3.01 2.74
C SER A 59 -19.30 3.96 1.57
N ALA A 60 -20.32 4.71 1.12
CA ALA A 60 -20.18 5.63 0.01
C ALA A 60 -19.14 6.74 0.28
N GLY A 61 -19.04 7.20 1.51
CA GLY A 61 -18.06 8.22 1.89
C GLY A 61 -16.62 7.76 1.74
N SER A 62 -16.34 6.51 2.11
CA SER A 62 -15.01 5.92 1.95
C SER A 62 -14.65 5.73 0.48
N VAL A 63 -15.60 5.28 -0.35
CA VAL A 63 -15.38 5.12 -1.80
C VAL A 63 -15.09 6.48 -2.44
N ARG A 64 -15.85 7.51 -2.07
CA ARG A 64 -15.63 8.87 -2.57
C ARG A 64 -14.24 9.38 -2.20
N TYR A 65 -13.79 9.13 -0.97
CA TYR A 65 -12.45 9.50 -0.53
C TYR A 65 -11.38 8.82 -1.39
N LEU A 66 -11.53 7.52 -1.69
CA LEU A 66 -10.61 6.80 -2.56
C LEU A 66 -10.53 7.44 -3.96
N ASP A 67 -11.66 7.83 -4.53
CA ASP A 67 -11.70 8.47 -5.83
C ASP A 67 -10.97 9.81 -5.82
N GLU A 68 -11.16 10.60 -4.78
CA GLU A 68 -10.46 11.88 -4.60
C GLU A 68 -8.96 11.68 -4.37
N LEU A 69 -8.59 10.73 -3.52
CA LEU A 69 -7.19 10.42 -3.23
C LEU A 69 -6.45 10.02 -4.51
N LYS A 70 -7.06 9.17 -5.32
CA LYS A 70 -6.50 8.70 -6.58
C LYS A 70 -6.13 9.84 -7.53
N GLU A 71 -6.86 10.95 -7.47
CA GLU A 71 -6.59 12.13 -8.30
C GLU A 71 -5.52 13.05 -7.70
N ASN A 72 -5.25 12.93 -6.40
CA ASN A 72 -4.38 13.88 -5.68
C ASN A 72 -2.99 13.34 -5.34
N ILE A 73 -2.78 12.02 -5.38
CA ILE A 73 -1.48 11.38 -5.17
C ILE A 73 -1.14 10.50 -6.37
N ALA A 74 0.08 9.97 -6.38
CA ALA A 74 0.50 9.06 -7.44
C ALA A 74 -0.29 7.75 -7.37
N TYR A 75 -0.55 7.15 -8.51
CA TYR A 75 -1.27 5.88 -8.62
C TYR A 75 -0.40 4.88 -9.37
N ALA A 76 -0.26 3.68 -8.82
CA ALA A 76 0.52 2.62 -9.44
C ALA A 76 -0.42 1.55 -9.99
N PRO A 77 -0.69 1.55 -11.31
CA PRO A 77 -1.55 0.53 -11.91
C PRO A 77 -0.85 -0.83 -11.96
N LEU A 78 -1.65 -1.89 -11.96
CA LEU A 78 -1.15 -3.24 -12.21
C LEU A 78 -0.79 -3.38 -13.70
N ASN A 79 0.27 -4.14 -13.96
CA ASN A 79 0.67 -4.48 -15.31
C ASN A 79 1.24 -5.89 -15.34
N THR A 80 1.52 -6.41 -16.53
CA THR A 80 2.00 -7.77 -16.71
C THR A 80 3.33 -8.02 -15.99
N ARG A 81 4.26 -7.07 -16.06
CA ARG A 81 5.56 -7.20 -15.39
C ARG A 81 5.42 -7.35 -13.88
N VAL A 82 4.57 -6.53 -13.27
CA VAL A 82 4.27 -6.61 -11.83
C VAL A 82 3.68 -7.96 -11.48
N MET A 83 2.73 -8.45 -12.26
CA MET A 83 2.06 -9.72 -11.99
C MET A 83 2.98 -10.93 -12.15
N LEU A 84 3.86 -10.92 -13.17
CA LEU A 84 4.84 -12.00 -13.36
C LEU A 84 5.85 -12.04 -12.21
N ARG A 85 6.30 -10.88 -11.73
CA ARG A 85 7.18 -10.80 -10.56
C ARG A 85 6.46 -11.31 -9.31
N ALA A 86 5.21 -10.91 -9.11
CA ALA A 86 4.42 -11.36 -7.96
C ALA A 86 4.29 -12.89 -7.93
N ALA A 87 4.08 -13.51 -9.09
CA ALA A 87 4.04 -14.97 -9.20
C ALA A 87 5.35 -15.63 -8.74
N ARG A 88 6.49 -15.03 -9.09
CA ARG A 88 7.80 -15.52 -8.63
C ARG A 88 7.99 -15.34 -7.13
N LEU A 89 7.61 -14.21 -6.60
CA LEU A 89 7.69 -13.95 -5.15
C LEU A 89 6.85 -14.97 -4.37
N TRP A 90 5.65 -15.23 -4.85
CA TRP A 90 4.76 -16.21 -4.23
C TRP A 90 5.39 -17.61 -4.23
N ALA A 91 5.90 -18.05 -5.38
CA ALA A 91 6.51 -19.37 -5.52
C ALA A 91 7.76 -19.52 -4.65
N ASP A 92 8.60 -18.49 -4.60
CA ASP A 92 9.81 -18.51 -3.77
C ASP A 92 9.48 -18.57 -2.28
N ALA A 93 8.48 -17.81 -1.82
CA ALA A 93 8.05 -17.83 -0.42
C ALA A 93 7.54 -19.22 -0.03
N ARG A 94 6.75 -19.85 -0.89
CA ARG A 94 6.22 -21.18 -0.64
C ARG A 94 7.33 -22.24 -0.60
N LYS A 95 8.27 -22.19 -1.55
CA LYS A 95 9.40 -23.14 -1.63
C LYS A 95 10.31 -23.04 -0.42
N ARG A 96 10.53 -21.85 0.11
CA ARG A 96 11.38 -21.63 1.29
C ARG A 96 10.69 -21.99 2.60
N GLY A 97 9.39 -22.28 2.57
CA GLY A 97 8.62 -22.55 3.79
C GLY A 97 8.60 -21.35 4.74
N LEU A 98 8.73 -20.14 4.23
CA LEU A 98 8.71 -18.94 5.06
C LEU A 98 7.34 -18.78 5.71
N PRO A 99 7.28 -18.37 7.00
CA PRO A 99 6.02 -18.02 7.61
C PRO A 99 5.43 -16.82 6.86
N THR A 100 4.32 -17.03 6.18
CA THR A 100 3.64 -15.99 5.40
C THR A 100 2.22 -15.81 5.92
N ALA A 101 1.55 -14.76 5.46
CA ALA A 101 0.14 -14.55 5.71
C ALA A 101 -0.70 -15.73 5.16
N PRO A 102 -1.95 -15.90 5.61
CA PRO A 102 -2.87 -16.83 4.98
C PRO A 102 -2.90 -16.64 3.46
N GLU A 103 -3.23 -17.71 2.73
CA GLU A 103 -3.08 -17.76 1.27
C GLU A 103 -3.72 -16.58 0.53
N ASP A 104 -4.92 -16.16 0.92
CA ASP A 104 -5.62 -15.02 0.35
C ASP A 104 -4.91 -13.69 0.59
N ARG A 105 -4.24 -13.57 1.75
CA ARG A 105 -3.43 -12.39 2.09
C ARG A 105 -2.08 -12.41 1.38
N LEU A 106 -1.51 -13.59 1.19
CA LEU A 106 -0.23 -13.73 0.51
C LEU A 106 -0.32 -13.22 -0.93
N ASP A 107 -1.44 -13.47 -1.62
CA ASP A 107 -1.64 -12.97 -2.98
C ASP A 107 -1.56 -11.44 -3.04
N VAL A 108 -2.27 -10.76 -2.16
CA VAL A 108 -2.25 -9.30 -2.08
C VAL A 108 -0.84 -8.80 -1.70
N ASP A 109 -0.21 -9.42 -0.72
CA ASP A 109 1.11 -9.02 -0.23
C ASP A 109 2.19 -9.11 -1.31
N VAL A 110 2.22 -10.20 -2.09
CA VAL A 110 3.23 -10.34 -3.15
C VAL A 110 3.00 -9.39 -4.32
N ILE A 111 1.74 -9.10 -4.64
CA ILE A 111 1.41 -8.12 -5.68
C ILE A 111 1.82 -6.72 -5.23
N LEU A 112 1.51 -6.35 -3.99
CA LEU A 112 1.91 -5.08 -3.41
C LEU A 112 3.44 -4.95 -3.35
N ALA A 113 4.13 -5.98 -2.88
CA ALA A 113 5.59 -6.01 -2.85
C ALA A 113 6.18 -5.84 -4.26
N SER A 114 5.59 -6.48 -5.26
CA SER A 114 6.02 -6.33 -6.64
C SER A 114 5.85 -4.90 -7.15
N GLN A 115 4.75 -4.25 -6.80
CA GLN A 115 4.54 -2.84 -7.16
C GLN A 115 5.60 -1.92 -6.52
N ALA A 116 5.95 -2.19 -5.25
CA ALA A 116 7.01 -1.44 -4.57
C ALA A 116 8.37 -1.65 -5.22
N LEU A 117 8.67 -2.88 -5.64
CA LEU A 117 9.93 -3.21 -6.32
C LEU A 117 10.10 -2.48 -7.65
N ASP A 118 9.01 -2.16 -8.35
CA ASP A 118 9.08 -1.36 -9.57
C ASP A 118 9.72 0.01 -9.29
N PHE A 119 9.34 0.66 -8.20
CA PHE A 119 9.92 1.95 -7.82
C PHE A 119 11.38 1.79 -7.41
N ALA A 120 11.69 0.76 -6.63
CA ALA A 120 13.06 0.50 -6.19
C ALA A 120 14.00 0.21 -7.38
N GLU A 121 13.54 -0.52 -8.38
CA GLU A 121 14.32 -0.80 -9.60
C GLU A 121 14.60 0.45 -10.42
N ASN A 122 13.73 1.46 -10.34
CA ASN A 122 13.91 2.75 -10.98
C ASN A 122 14.82 3.70 -10.18
N GLY A 123 15.40 3.22 -9.09
CA GLY A 123 16.35 3.98 -8.26
C GLY A 123 15.69 4.76 -7.13
N ASP A 124 14.38 4.63 -6.93
CA ASP A 124 13.67 5.30 -5.83
C ASP A 124 13.88 4.57 -4.52
N GLN A 125 13.85 5.32 -3.41
CA GLN A 125 13.79 4.75 -2.09
C GLN A 125 12.31 4.47 -1.76
N ALA A 126 11.88 3.22 -1.99
CA ALA A 126 10.48 2.82 -1.85
C ALA A 126 10.24 2.08 -0.54
N THR A 127 9.26 2.54 0.23
CA THR A 127 8.86 1.95 1.50
C THR A 127 7.34 1.74 1.48
N ILE A 128 6.87 0.59 1.94
CA ILE A 128 5.44 0.35 2.15
C ILE A 128 5.07 0.81 3.56
N ALA A 129 4.08 1.68 3.65
CA ALA A 129 3.46 2.09 4.91
C ALA A 129 2.31 1.13 5.23
N THR A 130 2.39 0.44 6.36
CA THR A 130 1.45 -0.62 6.73
C THR A 130 1.15 -0.56 8.22
N THR A 131 0.13 -1.27 8.68
CA THR A 131 -0.12 -1.50 10.11
C THR A 131 0.53 -2.77 10.62
N ASN A 132 1.01 -3.64 9.71
CA ASN A 132 1.65 -4.91 10.07
C ASN A 132 2.79 -5.21 9.08
N PRO A 133 4.00 -4.73 9.35
CA PRO A 133 5.14 -4.91 8.44
C PRO A 133 5.70 -6.33 8.40
N ARG A 134 5.32 -7.20 9.32
CA ARG A 134 5.92 -8.52 9.54
C ARG A 134 6.05 -9.36 8.27
N HIS A 135 4.97 -9.50 7.50
CA HIS A 135 4.99 -10.35 6.31
C HIS A 135 5.62 -9.63 5.12
N LEU A 136 5.29 -8.37 4.91
CA LEU A 136 5.78 -7.57 3.79
C LEU A 136 7.29 -7.34 3.85
N SER A 137 7.87 -7.18 5.04
CA SER A 137 9.30 -6.93 5.19
C SER A 137 10.18 -8.09 4.75
N ARG A 138 9.61 -9.25 4.46
CA ARG A 138 10.33 -10.38 3.85
C ARG A 138 10.64 -10.14 2.38
N PHE A 139 9.90 -9.26 1.73
CA PHE A 139 10.00 -8.98 0.30
C PHE A 139 10.61 -7.62 0.00
N VAL A 140 10.23 -6.60 0.79
CA VAL A 140 10.59 -5.19 0.54
C VAL A 140 10.72 -4.44 1.86
N ASP A 141 11.17 -3.19 1.80
CA ASP A 141 11.16 -2.31 2.96
C ASP A 141 9.71 -1.96 3.29
N ALA A 142 9.25 -2.40 4.45
CA ALA A 142 7.90 -2.15 4.95
C ALA A 142 7.99 -1.75 6.41
N ARG A 143 7.28 -0.69 6.78
CA ARG A 143 7.33 -0.12 8.15
C ARG A 143 5.94 0.23 8.62
N ASP A 144 5.77 0.24 9.92
CA ASP A 144 4.56 0.82 10.51
C ASP A 144 4.44 2.27 10.04
N TRP A 145 3.26 2.64 9.52
CA TRP A 145 3.06 3.96 8.95
C TRP A 145 3.33 5.08 9.97
N GLN A 146 3.06 4.83 11.25
CA GLN A 146 3.29 5.82 12.31
C GLN A 146 4.78 6.07 12.58
N GLU A 147 5.65 5.18 12.15
CA GLU A 147 7.11 5.32 12.26
C GLU A 147 7.75 6.00 11.05
N ILE A 148 6.98 6.24 10.00
CA ILE A 148 7.46 6.91 8.79
C ILE A 148 7.27 8.43 8.96
N GLU A 149 8.38 9.13 9.04
CA GLU A 149 8.39 10.58 9.23
C GLU A 149 8.58 11.32 7.90
N ALA A 150 8.06 12.54 7.86
CA ALA A 150 8.20 13.42 6.71
C ALA A 150 9.64 13.96 6.53
#